data_c667c4eb2052cb256a486b9221631468
#
_entry.id   c667c4eb2052cb256a486b9221631468
#
_cell.length_a   1.000
_cell.length_b   1.000
_cell.length_c   1.000
_cell.angle_alpha   90.00
_cell.angle_beta   90.00
_cell.angle_gamma   90.00
#
_symmetry.space_group_name_H-M   'P 1'
#
loop_
_entity.id
_entity.type
_entity.pdbx_description
1 polymer ?
#
loop_
_entity_poly.entity_id
_entity_poly.type
_entity_poly.pdbx_seq_one_letter_code
_entity_poly.pdbx_strand_id
1 'polypeptide(L)'
;MLIIFNFTRNNCLFRRYKDTQSHFDMEKTADYWIQHLGLIEHVEGGAFAESYRSPLKISSEHLPPGFGGERNISTSIYFLLRYGQFSALHRIASDEIWHFYTGTTLIVYEIQADGNLIVHKLGNNPDAGEQFQCMVKAGSWFGSRTEVEGGYALVGCTVAPGFDFEDFELGTSEKLIQQYPWHIGIIEALTR
;
A
#
# COMPACT_ATOMS: atom_id res chain seq x y z
N MET A 1 -64.41 -9.76 1.65
CA MET A 1 -64.53 -8.33 1.35
C MET A 1 -63.25 -7.93 0.58
N LEU A 2 -63.40 -7.91 -0.74
CA LEU A 2 -62.25 -7.71 -1.67
C LEU A 2 -62.19 -6.24 -1.98
N ILE A 3 -61.07 -5.59 -1.66
CA ILE A 3 -60.85 -4.17 -1.99
C ILE A 3 -60.00 -4.15 -3.26
N ILE A 4 -60.62 -3.76 -4.37
CA ILE A 4 -59.95 -3.54 -5.66
C ILE A 4 -59.46 -2.09 -5.66
N PHE A 5 -58.14 -1.88 -5.72
CA PHE A 5 -57.54 -0.58 -5.98
C PHE A 5 -57.39 -0.35 -7.50
N ASN A 6 -58.20 0.56 -8.04
CA ASN A 6 -58.04 1.10 -9.37
C ASN A 6 -56.85 2.08 -9.41
N PHE A 7 -55.81 1.74 -10.17
CA PHE A 7 -54.74 2.68 -10.51
C PHE A 7 -55.11 3.44 -11.78
N THR A 8 -55.52 4.68 -11.65
CA THR A 8 -55.67 5.61 -12.77
C THR A 8 -54.28 6.07 -13.24
N ARG A 9 -54.05 5.94 -14.54
CA ARG A 9 -52.85 6.43 -15.25
C ARG A 9 -52.77 7.95 -15.18
N ASN A 10 -51.83 8.49 -14.39
CA ASN A 10 -51.38 9.86 -14.55
C ASN A 10 -50.05 9.86 -15.31
N ASN A 11 -50.04 10.44 -16.50
CA ASN A 11 -48.91 10.74 -17.31
C ASN A 11 -47.97 11.67 -16.58
N CYS A 12 -46.89 11.10 -15.99
CA CYS A 12 -45.78 11.88 -15.48
C CYS A 12 -44.77 12.02 -16.63
N LEU A 13 -44.76 13.19 -17.24
CA LEU A 13 -43.75 13.63 -18.16
C LEU A 13 -42.38 13.68 -17.44
N PHE A 14 -41.62 12.61 -17.50
CA PHE A 14 -40.21 12.65 -17.15
C PHE A 14 -39.48 13.51 -18.18
N ARG A 15 -39.29 14.78 -17.85
CA ARG A 15 -38.33 15.65 -18.51
C ARG A 15 -36.95 15.04 -18.30
N ARG A 16 -36.41 14.40 -19.35
CA ARG A 16 -34.99 14.01 -19.37
C ARG A 16 -34.17 15.29 -19.27
N TYR A 17 -33.68 15.60 -18.09
CA TYR A 17 -32.53 16.46 -17.92
C TYR A 17 -31.36 15.70 -18.51
N LYS A 18 -30.96 16.07 -19.74
CA LYS A 18 -29.64 15.75 -20.24
C LYS A 18 -28.67 16.66 -19.46
N ASP A 19 -28.18 16.18 -18.32
CA ASP A 19 -26.96 16.70 -17.73
C ASP A 19 -25.82 16.34 -18.66
N THR A 20 -25.55 17.21 -19.65
CA THR A 20 -24.31 17.23 -20.41
C THR A 20 -23.25 17.96 -19.57
N GLN A 21 -22.98 17.51 -18.37
CA GLN A 21 -21.66 17.67 -17.78
C GLN A 21 -20.85 16.46 -18.21
N SER A 22 -20.20 16.56 -19.36
CA SER A 22 -19.02 15.78 -19.64
C SER A 22 -17.97 16.21 -18.59
N HIS A 23 -18.00 15.59 -17.41
CA HIS A 23 -16.82 15.49 -16.61
C HIS A 23 -15.85 14.69 -17.49
N PHE A 24 -14.92 15.38 -18.11
CA PHE A 24 -13.65 14.78 -18.46
C PHE A 24 -13.09 14.30 -17.13
N ASP A 25 -13.32 13.02 -16.82
CA ASP A 25 -12.53 12.31 -15.82
C ASP A 25 -11.11 12.33 -16.36
N MET A 26 -10.38 13.41 -16.09
CA MET A 26 -8.94 13.44 -16.32
C MET A 26 -8.40 12.35 -15.41
N GLU A 27 -7.91 11.29 -16.02
CA GLU A 27 -7.27 10.18 -15.32
C GLU A 27 -6.24 10.77 -14.37
N LYS A 28 -6.42 10.54 -13.07
CA LYS A 28 -5.56 11.12 -12.03
C LYS A 28 -4.20 10.47 -12.12
N THR A 29 -3.22 11.24 -12.56
CA THR A 29 -1.83 10.79 -12.74
C THR A 29 -1.10 10.65 -11.40
N ALA A 30 0.07 10.02 -11.41
CA ALA A 30 0.96 9.99 -10.25
C ALA A 30 1.31 11.40 -9.76
N ASP A 31 1.57 12.37 -10.67
CA ASP A 31 1.86 13.75 -10.32
C ASP A 31 0.69 14.44 -9.63
N TYR A 32 -0.53 14.15 -10.08
CA TYR A 32 -1.73 14.64 -9.39
C TYR A 32 -1.74 14.19 -7.93
N TRP A 33 -1.49 12.89 -7.66
CA TRP A 33 -1.53 12.38 -6.29
C TRP A 33 -0.38 12.90 -5.44
N ILE A 34 0.83 13.01 -6.00
CA ILE A 34 1.99 13.58 -5.29
C ILE A 34 1.68 15.00 -4.82
N GLN A 35 1.14 15.84 -5.69
CA GLN A 35 0.76 17.21 -5.34
C GLN A 35 -0.43 17.26 -4.38
N HIS A 36 -1.47 16.49 -4.65
CA HIS A 36 -2.72 16.52 -3.88
C HIS A 36 -2.54 16.04 -2.44
N LEU A 37 -1.71 15.02 -2.24
CA LEU A 37 -1.45 14.42 -0.92
C LEU A 37 -0.16 14.98 -0.26
N GLY A 38 0.58 15.85 -0.94
CA GLY A 38 1.83 16.42 -0.43
C GLY A 38 2.92 15.37 -0.22
N LEU A 39 3.01 14.37 -1.12
CA LEU A 39 3.97 13.28 -0.98
C LEU A 39 5.39 13.79 -1.22
N ILE A 40 6.33 13.33 -0.40
CA ILE A 40 7.79 13.59 -0.50
C ILE A 40 8.53 12.28 -0.74
N GLU A 41 9.77 12.35 -1.23
CA GLU A 41 10.59 11.16 -1.48
C GLU A 41 10.84 10.37 -0.19
N HIS A 42 10.75 9.04 -0.29
CA HIS A 42 11.08 8.12 0.79
C HIS A 42 12.49 7.55 0.63
N VAL A 43 13.15 7.22 1.75
CA VAL A 43 14.52 6.68 1.75
C VAL A 43 14.63 5.33 1.06
N GLU A 44 13.59 4.52 1.08
CA GLU A 44 13.51 3.23 0.38
C GLU A 44 13.18 3.37 -1.12
N GLY A 45 12.74 4.53 -1.56
CA GLY A 45 12.24 4.83 -2.90
C GLY A 45 10.76 5.15 -2.89
N GLY A 46 10.25 5.68 -4.03
CA GLY A 46 8.87 6.17 -4.12
C GLY A 46 8.63 7.47 -3.36
N ALA A 47 7.35 7.80 -3.15
CA ALA A 47 6.93 9.01 -2.46
C ALA A 47 5.88 8.70 -1.39
N PHE A 48 5.95 9.38 -0.24
CA PHE A 48 5.08 9.13 0.90
C PHE A 48 4.64 10.40 1.61
N ALA A 49 3.57 10.28 2.41
CA ALA A 49 3.20 11.26 3.42
C ALA A 49 2.56 10.54 4.62
N GLU A 50 2.97 10.90 5.83
CA GLU A 50 2.31 10.41 7.03
C GLU A 50 0.90 11.01 7.12
N SER A 51 -0.10 10.12 7.13
CA SER A 51 -1.51 10.48 7.22
C SER A 51 -2.05 10.39 8.64
N TYR A 52 -1.41 9.59 9.49
CA TYR A 52 -1.80 9.37 10.87
C TYR A 52 -0.65 8.92 11.74
N ARG A 53 -0.58 9.45 12.95
CA ARG A 53 0.24 8.97 14.06
C ARG A 53 -0.57 9.04 15.34
N SER A 54 -0.78 7.90 15.99
CA SER A 54 -1.49 7.85 17.25
C SER A 54 -0.79 8.72 18.31
N PRO A 55 -1.51 9.57 19.06
CA PRO A 55 -0.92 10.29 20.19
C PRO A 55 -0.65 9.35 21.40
N LEU A 56 -1.30 8.19 21.44
CA LEU A 56 -1.10 7.19 22.47
C LEU A 56 0.16 6.38 22.19
N LYS A 57 0.91 6.03 23.25
CA LYS A 57 2.16 5.31 23.15
C LYS A 57 2.15 4.05 24.01
N ILE A 58 2.97 3.09 23.59
CA ILE A 58 3.30 1.87 24.32
C ILE A 58 4.72 2.06 24.87
N SER A 59 4.87 1.96 26.18
CA SER A 59 6.17 1.99 26.85
C SER A 59 7.05 0.82 26.38
N SER A 60 8.35 1.04 26.26
CA SER A 60 9.33 0.04 25.81
C SER A 60 9.29 -1.26 26.62
N GLU A 61 8.95 -1.20 27.90
CA GLU A 61 8.83 -2.39 28.78
C GLU A 61 7.66 -3.32 28.43
N HIS A 62 6.68 -2.81 27.65
CA HIS A 62 5.51 -3.57 27.19
C HIS A 62 5.60 -3.99 25.72
N LEU A 63 6.68 -3.61 25.03
CA LEU A 63 6.92 -3.99 23.64
C LEU A 63 7.74 -5.30 23.58
N PRO A 64 7.53 -6.13 22.54
CA PRO A 64 8.39 -7.28 22.29
C PRO A 64 9.86 -6.88 22.10
N PRO A 65 10.82 -7.81 22.26
CA PRO A 65 12.21 -7.56 21.86
C PRO A 65 12.31 -7.14 20.39
N GLY A 66 13.20 -6.18 20.11
CA GLY A 66 13.45 -5.67 18.73
C GLY A 66 13.04 -4.21 18.54
N PHE A 67 12.33 -3.62 19.51
CA PHE A 67 12.01 -2.19 19.47
C PHE A 67 13.07 -1.37 20.20
N GLY A 68 13.51 -0.26 19.59
CA GLY A 68 14.55 0.62 20.14
C GLY A 68 14.07 1.54 21.26
N GLY A 69 12.77 1.62 21.55
CA GLY A 69 12.20 2.51 22.56
C GLY A 69 10.68 2.43 22.64
N GLU A 70 10.03 3.44 23.21
CA GLU A 70 8.57 3.56 23.18
C GLU A 70 8.04 3.75 21.75
N ARG A 71 6.84 3.28 21.45
CA ARG A 71 6.22 3.44 20.12
C ARG A 71 4.80 3.97 20.25
N ASN A 72 4.40 4.80 19.25
CA ASN A 72 3.00 5.12 19.09
C ASN A 72 2.21 3.82 18.85
N ILE A 73 0.94 3.76 19.26
CA ILE A 73 0.12 2.54 19.07
C ILE A 73 0.04 2.17 17.60
N SER A 74 -0.09 3.15 16.69
CA SER A 74 -0.15 2.92 15.25
C SER A 74 0.27 4.16 14.47
N THR A 75 0.79 3.95 13.27
CA THR A 75 1.04 4.98 12.24
C THR A 75 0.45 4.54 10.92
N SER A 76 0.14 5.51 10.06
CA SER A 76 -0.28 5.23 8.68
C SER A 76 0.28 6.27 7.73
N ILE A 77 0.61 5.82 6.50
CA ILE A 77 1.10 6.66 5.43
C ILE A 77 0.28 6.47 4.16
N TYR A 78 0.30 7.47 3.28
CA TYR A 78 0.14 7.26 1.85
C TYR A 78 1.49 6.94 1.24
N PHE A 79 1.53 6.01 0.31
CA PHE A 79 2.75 5.64 -0.41
C PHE A 79 2.46 5.46 -1.90
N LEU A 80 3.34 5.98 -2.76
CA LEU A 80 3.18 5.94 -4.20
C LEU A 80 4.49 5.49 -4.87
N LEU A 81 4.36 4.50 -5.76
CA LEU A 81 5.42 4.07 -6.66
C LEU A 81 4.99 4.24 -8.11
N ARG A 82 5.92 4.75 -8.96
CA ARG A 82 5.77 4.78 -10.42
C ARG A 82 6.46 3.57 -11.04
N TYR A 83 6.06 3.23 -12.26
CA TYR A 83 6.83 2.28 -13.07
C TYR A 83 8.30 2.72 -13.17
N GLY A 84 9.21 1.75 -13.06
CA GLY A 84 10.66 1.99 -13.03
C GLY A 84 11.22 2.41 -11.66
N GLN A 85 10.36 2.68 -10.68
CA GLN A 85 10.75 2.86 -9.27
C GLN A 85 10.49 1.58 -8.48
N PHE A 86 11.18 1.43 -7.36
CA PHE A 86 10.92 0.36 -6.40
C PHE A 86 11.10 0.87 -4.96
N SER A 87 10.37 0.26 -4.03
CA SER A 87 10.67 0.31 -2.61
C SER A 87 11.73 -0.75 -2.34
N ALA A 88 12.91 -0.32 -1.90
CA ALA A 88 14.03 -1.21 -1.66
C ALA A 88 13.73 -2.21 -0.54
N LEU A 89 14.34 -3.41 -0.62
CA LEU A 89 14.22 -4.40 0.44
C LEU A 89 14.67 -3.81 1.79
N HIS A 90 13.74 -3.78 2.72
CA HIS A 90 13.93 -3.32 4.08
C HIS A 90 13.13 -4.20 5.05
N ARG A 91 13.34 -4.02 6.33
CA ARG A 91 12.53 -4.67 7.37
C ARG A 91 12.25 -3.73 8.52
N ILE A 92 11.16 -4.00 9.22
CA ILE A 92 10.72 -3.27 10.41
C ILE A 92 10.38 -4.24 11.55
N ALA A 93 10.28 -3.74 12.77
CA ALA A 93 9.97 -4.57 13.95
C ALA A 93 8.48 -4.89 14.12
N SER A 94 7.60 -4.25 13.35
CA SER A 94 6.14 -4.40 13.42
C SER A 94 5.58 -5.09 12.18
N ASP A 95 4.37 -5.64 12.29
CA ASP A 95 3.58 -6.00 11.12
C ASP A 95 3.16 -4.74 10.35
N GLU A 96 3.14 -4.85 9.02
CA GLU A 96 2.71 -3.77 8.14
C GLU A 96 1.57 -4.23 7.25
N ILE A 97 0.45 -3.50 7.29
CA ILE A 97 -0.72 -3.77 6.46
C ILE A 97 -0.72 -2.78 5.30
N TRP A 98 -0.70 -3.31 4.08
CA TRP A 98 -0.78 -2.56 2.83
C TRP A 98 -2.21 -2.50 2.32
N HIS A 99 -2.65 -1.33 1.86
CA HIS A 99 -4.01 -1.07 1.38
C HIS A 99 -3.96 -0.46 -0.01
N PHE A 100 -4.52 -1.13 -1.02
CA PHE A 100 -4.59 -0.58 -2.37
C PHE A 100 -5.66 0.51 -2.47
N TYR A 101 -5.32 1.65 -3.06
CA TYR A 101 -6.26 2.74 -3.29
C TYR A 101 -6.56 2.93 -4.78
N THR A 102 -5.54 3.08 -5.63
CA THR A 102 -5.73 3.30 -7.06
C THR A 102 -4.43 3.11 -7.85
N GLY A 103 -4.56 3.03 -9.16
CA GLY A 103 -3.46 2.85 -10.10
C GLY A 103 -3.40 1.43 -10.65
N THR A 104 -2.20 0.97 -10.96
CA THR A 104 -1.93 -0.37 -11.47
C THR A 104 -1.51 -1.31 -10.35
N THR A 105 -1.49 -2.61 -10.62
CA THR A 105 -1.05 -3.64 -9.67
C THR A 105 0.29 -3.31 -9.05
N LEU A 106 0.37 -3.33 -7.71
CA LEU A 106 1.60 -3.29 -6.96
C LEU A 106 1.97 -4.71 -6.53
N ILE A 107 3.21 -5.10 -6.80
CA ILE A 107 3.76 -6.37 -6.31
C ILE A 107 4.59 -6.08 -5.06
N VAL A 108 4.25 -6.73 -3.95
CA VAL A 108 5.04 -6.70 -2.72
C VAL A 108 5.70 -8.06 -2.55
N TYR A 109 7.03 -8.08 -2.49
CA TYR A 109 7.85 -9.27 -2.27
C TYR A 109 8.23 -9.31 -0.81
N GLU A 110 7.94 -10.42 -0.14
CA GLU A 110 8.24 -10.65 1.28
C GLU A 110 9.11 -11.90 1.41
N ILE A 111 10.34 -11.75 1.91
CA ILE A 111 11.24 -12.84 2.29
C ILE A 111 11.14 -13.00 3.80
N GLN A 112 10.50 -14.07 4.24
CA GLN A 112 10.31 -14.37 5.66
C GLN A 112 11.61 -14.87 6.31
N ALA A 113 11.65 -14.89 7.64
CA ALA A 113 12.85 -15.30 8.40
C ALA A 113 13.32 -16.74 8.09
N ASP A 114 12.40 -17.62 7.71
CA ASP A 114 12.70 -19.00 7.28
C ASP A 114 13.16 -19.10 5.81
N GLY A 115 13.22 -17.97 5.09
CA GLY A 115 13.63 -17.85 3.71
C GLY A 115 12.51 -18.08 2.69
N ASN A 116 11.27 -18.30 3.11
CA ASN A 116 10.16 -18.40 2.18
C ASN A 116 9.88 -17.03 1.52
N LEU A 117 9.74 -17.02 0.19
CA LEU A 117 9.32 -15.85 -0.58
C LEU A 117 7.80 -15.89 -0.77
N ILE A 118 7.14 -14.85 -0.28
CA ILE A 118 5.72 -14.61 -0.56
C ILE A 118 5.63 -13.44 -1.53
N VAL A 119 4.76 -13.57 -2.53
CA VAL A 119 4.49 -12.53 -3.52
C VAL A 119 3.04 -12.10 -3.38
N HIS A 120 2.84 -10.89 -2.88
CA HIS A 120 1.51 -10.30 -2.74
C HIS A 120 1.21 -9.42 -3.97
N LYS A 121 0.01 -9.56 -4.52
CA LYS A 121 -0.48 -8.70 -5.60
C LYS A 121 -1.55 -7.77 -5.04
N LEU A 122 -1.24 -6.50 -4.93
CA LEU A 122 -2.19 -5.47 -4.53
C LEU A 122 -2.81 -4.81 -5.76
N GLY A 123 -4.13 -4.76 -5.78
CA GLY A 123 -4.89 -4.21 -6.89
C GLY A 123 -6.39 -4.37 -6.69
N ASN A 124 -7.15 -4.10 -7.74
CA ASN A 124 -8.61 -4.15 -7.71
C ASN A 124 -9.22 -5.21 -8.65
N ASN A 125 -8.39 -6.10 -9.19
CA ASN A 125 -8.83 -7.19 -10.07
C ASN A 125 -8.67 -8.56 -9.39
N PRO A 126 -9.69 -9.06 -8.65
CA PRO A 126 -9.64 -10.35 -7.98
C PRO A 126 -9.49 -11.53 -8.95
N ASP A 127 -9.96 -11.40 -10.20
CA ASP A 127 -9.83 -12.44 -11.22
C ASP A 127 -8.36 -12.63 -11.66
N ALA A 128 -7.52 -11.60 -11.50
CA ALA A 128 -6.07 -11.67 -11.68
C ALA A 128 -5.30 -12.09 -10.41
N GLY A 129 -6.01 -12.46 -9.35
CA GLY A 129 -5.43 -12.82 -8.05
C GLY A 129 -4.98 -11.63 -7.23
N GLU A 130 -5.47 -10.43 -7.54
CA GLU A 130 -5.17 -9.24 -6.77
C GLU A 130 -6.03 -9.14 -5.51
N GLN A 131 -5.48 -8.50 -4.50
CA GLN A 131 -6.12 -8.24 -3.22
C GLN A 131 -6.09 -6.75 -2.89
N PHE A 132 -7.12 -6.26 -2.23
CA PHE A 132 -7.15 -4.88 -1.74
C PHE A 132 -6.18 -4.64 -0.58
N GLN A 133 -5.83 -5.69 0.15
CA GLN A 133 -4.95 -5.63 1.31
C GLN A 133 -4.04 -6.85 1.36
N CYS A 134 -2.82 -6.64 1.84
CA CYS A 134 -1.95 -7.72 2.30
C CYS A 134 -1.26 -7.31 3.59
N MET A 135 -0.69 -8.27 4.30
CA MET A 135 0.08 -8.04 5.51
C MET A 135 1.46 -8.65 5.35
N VAL A 136 2.48 -7.84 5.64
CA VAL A 136 3.88 -8.25 5.76
C VAL A 136 4.18 -8.43 7.23
N LYS A 137 4.78 -9.56 7.59
CA LYS A 137 5.11 -9.89 8.98
C LYS A 137 6.31 -9.10 9.49
N ALA A 138 6.25 -8.75 10.77
CA ALA A 138 7.37 -8.18 11.50
C ALA A 138 8.68 -8.96 11.26
N GLY A 139 9.76 -8.23 10.98
CA GLY A 139 11.09 -8.78 10.75
C GLY A 139 11.32 -9.45 9.39
N SER A 140 10.29 -9.61 8.55
CA SER A 140 10.47 -10.04 7.16
C SER A 140 11.19 -8.95 6.36
N TRP A 141 12.01 -9.36 5.37
CA TRP A 141 12.53 -8.45 4.36
C TRP A 141 11.50 -8.26 3.27
N PHE A 142 11.13 -7.03 2.99
CA PHE A 142 10.13 -6.76 1.95
C PHE A 142 10.46 -5.52 1.14
N GLY A 143 10.00 -5.54 -0.10
CA GLY A 143 10.13 -4.45 -1.05
C GLY A 143 9.04 -4.55 -2.11
N SER A 144 8.83 -3.52 -2.88
CA SER A 144 7.73 -3.49 -3.82
C SER A 144 8.05 -2.75 -5.12
N ARG A 145 7.31 -3.09 -6.17
CA ARG A 145 7.33 -2.37 -7.45
C ARG A 145 6.03 -2.59 -8.22
N THR A 146 5.74 -1.68 -9.15
CA THR A 146 4.75 -1.94 -10.21
C THR A 146 5.45 -2.36 -11.49
N GLU A 147 4.88 -3.33 -12.21
CA GLU A 147 5.44 -3.89 -13.45
C GLU A 147 4.73 -3.35 -14.71
N VAL A 148 3.68 -2.54 -14.54
CA VAL A 148 2.90 -1.98 -15.64
C VAL A 148 3.58 -0.72 -16.17
N GLU A 149 4.06 -0.78 -17.42
CA GLU A 149 4.73 0.34 -18.09
C GLU A 149 3.87 1.61 -18.11
N GLY A 150 4.47 2.74 -17.73
CA GLY A 150 3.77 4.03 -17.60
C GLY A 150 2.81 4.12 -16.42
N GLY A 151 2.62 3.03 -15.66
CA GLY A 151 1.70 2.98 -14.52
C GLY A 151 2.27 3.55 -13.23
N TYR A 152 1.41 3.61 -12.23
CA TYR A 152 1.76 3.92 -10.85
C TYR A 152 0.83 3.13 -9.91
N ALA A 153 1.22 2.96 -8.68
CA ALA A 153 0.35 2.46 -7.61
C ALA A 153 0.35 3.43 -6.45
N LEU A 154 -0.84 3.83 -6.00
CA LEU A 154 -1.07 4.55 -4.76
C LEU A 154 -1.66 3.58 -3.74
N VAL A 155 -0.99 3.45 -2.62
CA VAL A 155 -1.37 2.55 -1.53
C VAL A 155 -1.31 3.30 -0.19
N GLY A 156 -1.82 2.68 0.86
CA GLY A 156 -1.56 3.07 2.24
C GLY A 156 -0.81 1.97 2.96
N CYS A 157 0.00 2.34 3.94
CA CYS A 157 0.63 1.40 4.84
C CYS A 157 0.26 1.74 6.27
N THR A 158 -0.20 0.74 7.03
CA THR A 158 -0.53 0.87 8.46
C THR A 158 0.38 -0.02 9.26
N VAL A 159 1.06 0.55 10.24
CA VAL A 159 2.03 -0.14 11.10
C VAL A 159 1.56 -0.08 12.57
N ALA A 160 1.60 -1.22 13.25
CA ALA A 160 1.24 -1.33 14.66
C ALA A 160 2.05 -2.46 15.34
N PRO A 161 2.81 -2.12 16.42
CA PRO A 161 3.13 -0.80 16.96
C PRO A 161 3.67 0.15 15.91
N GLY A 162 3.43 1.47 16.06
CA GLY A 162 3.68 2.49 15.05
C GLY A 162 5.15 2.55 14.60
N PHE A 163 5.35 2.89 13.35
CA PHE A 163 6.67 2.99 12.71
C PHE A 163 7.57 4.02 13.39
N ASP A 164 8.83 3.64 13.54
CA ASP A 164 9.95 4.51 13.88
C ASP A 164 11.20 4.10 13.08
N PHE A 165 12.01 5.07 12.67
CA PHE A 165 13.25 4.80 11.96
C PHE A 165 14.29 4.03 12.80
N GLU A 166 14.17 4.03 14.13
CA GLU A 166 15.01 3.19 15.00
C GLU A 166 14.80 1.69 14.77
N ASP A 167 13.64 1.29 14.25
CA ASP A 167 13.27 -0.11 13.96
C ASP A 167 13.43 -0.46 12.47
N PHE A 168 13.87 0.49 11.65
CA PHE A 168 14.01 0.34 10.19
C PHE A 168 15.43 -0.10 9.82
N GLU A 169 15.53 -1.16 9.02
CA GLU A 169 16.79 -1.62 8.43
C GLU A 169 16.66 -1.74 6.92
N LEU A 170 17.54 -1.05 6.18
CA LEU A 170 17.64 -1.19 4.73
C LEU A 170 18.54 -2.37 4.38
N GLY A 171 18.10 -3.23 3.48
CA GLY A 171 18.85 -4.39 3.00
C GLY A 171 19.95 -4.01 2.03
N THR A 172 21.11 -4.67 2.12
CA THR A 172 22.15 -4.62 1.09
C THR A 172 22.18 -5.91 0.29
N SER A 173 22.51 -5.81 -1.01
CA SER A 173 22.56 -6.96 -1.91
C SER A 173 23.45 -8.06 -1.36
N GLU A 174 24.68 -7.71 -0.91
CA GLU A 174 25.65 -8.70 -0.41
C GLU A 174 25.12 -9.47 0.81
N LYS A 175 24.58 -8.74 1.80
CA LYS A 175 24.02 -9.36 3.02
C LYS A 175 22.88 -10.32 2.69
N LEU A 176 21.92 -9.84 1.86
CA LEU A 176 20.73 -10.61 1.56
C LEU A 176 21.02 -11.82 0.66
N ILE A 177 21.92 -11.71 -0.33
CA ILE A 177 22.33 -12.83 -1.16
C ILE A 177 23.07 -13.88 -0.31
N GLN A 178 23.91 -13.48 0.63
CA GLN A 178 24.57 -14.40 1.54
C GLN A 178 23.56 -15.18 2.39
N GLN A 179 22.50 -14.52 2.84
CA GLN A 179 21.45 -15.12 3.70
C GLN A 179 20.44 -15.93 2.90
N TYR A 180 20.06 -15.47 1.69
CA TYR A 180 19.00 -16.04 0.85
C TYR A 180 19.46 -16.22 -0.60
N PRO A 181 20.47 -17.06 -0.88
CA PRO A 181 21.10 -17.15 -2.21
C PRO A 181 20.14 -17.61 -3.32
N TRP A 182 19.05 -18.30 -2.97
CA TRP A 182 18.03 -18.72 -3.94
C TRP A 182 17.08 -17.61 -4.39
N HIS A 183 17.17 -16.41 -3.80
CA HIS A 183 16.36 -15.23 -4.16
C HIS A 183 17.18 -14.12 -4.83
N ILE A 184 18.36 -14.44 -5.37
CA ILE A 184 19.31 -13.46 -5.95
C ILE A 184 18.65 -12.50 -6.93
N GLY A 185 17.77 -12.99 -7.83
CA GLY A 185 17.12 -12.14 -8.83
C GLY A 185 16.19 -11.07 -8.23
N ILE A 186 15.47 -11.39 -7.15
CA ILE A 186 14.59 -10.42 -6.46
C ILE A 186 15.43 -9.47 -5.60
N ILE A 187 16.48 -9.99 -4.95
CA ILE A 187 17.36 -9.17 -4.12
C ILE A 187 18.07 -8.12 -4.98
N GLU A 188 18.68 -8.52 -6.12
CA GLU A 188 19.31 -7.58 -7.03
C GLU A 188 18.34 -6.56 -7.64
N ALA A 189 17.10 -6.97 -7.91
CA ALA A 189 16.08 -6.09 -8.47
C ALA A 189 15.54 -5.05 -7.48
N LEU A 190 15.64 -5.32 -6.16
CA LEU A 190 15.07 -4.49 -5.10
C LEU A 190 16.10 -4.02 -4.05
N THR A 191 17.39 -4.01 -4.38
CA THR A 191 18.45 -3.39 -3.56
C THR A 191 19.19 -2.33 -4.38
N ARG A 192 19.93 -1.45 -3.69
CA ARG A 192 20.73 -0.38 -4.29
C ARG A 192 22.20 -0.64 -4.03
#